data_8e3c428cf299fa7a8cdef21027dbe5bb
#
_entry.id   8e3c428cf299fa7a8cdef21027dbe5bb
#
_cell.length_a   1.000
_cell.length_b   1.000
_cell.length_c   1.000
_cell.angle_alpha   90.00
_cell.angle_beta   90.00
_cell.angle_gamma   90.00
#
_symmetry.space_group_name_H-M   'P 1'
#
loop_
_entity.id
_entity.type
_entity.pdbx_description
1 polymer ?
#
loop_
_entity_poly.entity_id
_entity_poly.type
_entity_poly.pdbx_seq_one_letter_code
_entity_poly.pdbx_strand_id
1 'polypeptide(L)'
;KAAVRAFARSWILDLKERHVRVNTISPGATRTPGLLDLAGDDATQRQGLADYLAAQIPMGRLGEPGEIASAALFLASDDASFVNGIELFVDGGQQQI
;
A
#
# COMPACT_ATOMS: atom_id res chain seq x y z
N LYS A 1 -8.08 7.39 -4.82
CA LYS A 1 -6.95 6.61 -5.37
C LYS A 1 -6.72 6.89 -6.86
N ALA A 2 -7.77 6.96 -7.66
CA ALA A 2 -7.62 7.27 -9.10
C ALA A 2 -7.00 8.65 -9.32
N ALA A 3 -7.32 9.63 -8.49
CA ALA A 3 -6.74 10.97 -8.58
C ALA A 3 -5.24 10.95 -8.26
N VAL A 4 -4.82 10.20 -7.25
CA VAL A 4 -3.40 10.09 -6.88
C VAL A 4 -2.61 9.46 -8.03
N ARG A 5 -3.15 8.40 -8.65
CA ARG A 5 -2.52 7.77 -9.79
C ARG A 5 -2.44 8.71 -11.00
N ALA A 6 -3.48 9.51 -11.22
CA ALA A 6 -3.51 10.48 -12.31
C ALA A 6 -2.45 11.58 -12.09
N PHE A 7 -2.28 12.05 -10.86
CA PHE A 7 -1.22 13.00 -10.53
C PHE A 7 0.16 12.43 -10.81
N ALA A 8 0.40 11.17 -10.41
CA ALA A 8 1.69 10.53 -10.67
C ALA A 8 1.98 10.49 -12.17
N ARG A 9 1.00 10.14 -12.99
CA ARG A 9 1.15 10.11 -14.45
C ARG A 9 1.48 11.48 -15.02
N SER A 10 0.81 12.54 -14.55
CA SER A 10 1.14 13.90 -14.97
C SER A 10 2.54 14.28 -14.56
N TRP A 11 2.93 13.99 -13.33
CA TRP A 11 4.23 14.40 -12.81
C TRP A 11 5.40 13.71 -13.50
N ILE A 12 5.24 12.48 -14.00
CA ILE A 12 6.34 11.86 -14.75
C ILE A 12 6.68 12.63 -16.02
N LEU A 13 5.68 13.26 -16.64
CA LEU A 13 5.92 14.11 -17.80
C LEU A 13 6.55 15.45 -17.41
N ASP A 14 6.01 16.06 -16.34
CA ASP A 14 6.50 17.36 -15.87
C ASP A 14 7.94 17.30 -15.35
N LEU A 15 8.31 16.15 -14.78
CA LEU A 15 9.61 15.98 -14.12
C LEU A 15 10.64 15.22 -14.96
N LYS A 16 10.32 14.87 -16.19
CA LYS A 16 11.21 14.03 -17.00
C LYS A 16 12.59 14.65 -17.23
N GLU A 17 12.66 15.97 -17.36
CA GLU A 17 13.91 16.66 -17.55
C GLU A 17 14.81 16.64 -16.31
N ARG A 18 14.23 16.36 -15.15
CA ARG A 18 14.93 16.28 -13.87
C ARG A 18 15.30 14.85 -13.49
N HIS A 19 14.92 13.87 -14.30
CA HIS A 19 15.17 12.45 -14.04
C HIS A 19 14.59 12.01 -12.68
N VAL A 20 13.39 12.51 -12.35
CA VAL A 20 12.68 12.16 -11.13
C VAL A 20 11.62 11.12 -11.47
N ARG A 21 11.65 9.98 -10.77
CA ARG A 21 10.64 8.94 -10.88
C ARG A 21 9.48 9.22 -9.92
N VAL A 22 8.27 8.94 -10.35
CA VAL A 22 7.06 9.12 -9.54
C VAL A 22 6.24 7.84 -9.62
N ASN A 23 6.05 7.19 -8.48
CA ASN A 23 5.28 5.97 -8.37
C ASN A 23 4.28 6.09 -7.22
N THR A 24 3.23 5.29 -7.26
CA THR A 24 2.19 5.27 -6.25
C THR A 24 2.19 3.92 -5.54
N ILE A 25 2.03 3.94 -4.22
CA ILE A 25 1.78 2.72 -3.42
C ILE A 25 0.33 2.75 -2.96
N SER A 26 -0.35 1.63 -3.15
CA SER A 26 -1.72 1.43 -2.67
C SER A 26 -1.72 0.28 -1.68
N PRO A 27 -1.60 0.57 -0.37
CA PRO A 27 -1.62 -0.47 0.64
C PRO A 27 -3.03 -1.01 0.84
N GLY A 28 -3.13 -2.29 1.16
CA GLY A 28 -4.36 -2.90 1.64
C GLY A 28 -4.49 -2.81 3.16
N ALA A 29 -5.34 -3.65 3.72
CA ALA A 29 -5.54 -3.68 5.17
C ALA A 29 -4.23 -4.04 5.88
N THR A 30 -3.75 -3.12 6.68
CA THR A 30 -2.45 -3.21 7.37
C THR A 30 -2.67 -3.11 8.87
N ARG A 31 -1.97 -3.94 9.64
CA ARG A 31 -2.10 -3.98 11.10
C ARG A 31 -1.49 -2.73 11.70
N THR A 32 -2.31 -1.72 11.92
CA THR A 32 -1.92 -0.46 12.53
C THR A 32 -2.80 -0.17 13.74
N PRO A 33 -2.33 0.62 14.71
CA PRO A 33 -3.21 1.06 15.80
C PRO A 33 -4.48 1.74 15.28
N GLY A 34 -4.36 2.59 14.26
CA GLY A 34 -5.51 3.30 13.70
C GLY A 34 -6.56 2.37 13.13
N LEU A 35 -6.16 1.29 12.45
CA LEU A 35 -7.10 0.31 11.94
C LEU A 35 -7.79 -0.45 13.08
N LEU A 36 -7.03 -0.96 14.03
CA LEU A 36 -7.57 -1.77 15.13
C LEU A 36 -8.40 -0.93 16.09
N ASP A 37 -8.09 0.34 16.25
CA ASP A 37 -8.85 1.26 17.10
C ASP A 37 -10.29 1.45 16.61
N LEU A 38 -10.60 1.14 15.35
CA LEU A 38 -11.96 1.16 14.83
C LEU A 38 -12.88 0.18 15.59
N ALA A 39 -12.31 -0.89 16.15
CA ALA A 39 -13.06 -1.88 16.92
C ALA A 39 -13.14 -1.53 18.43
N GLY A 40 -12.56 -0.40 18.85
CA GLY A 40 -12.52 0.01 20.26
C GLY A 40 -11.34 -0.60 21.01
N ASP A 41 -11.47 -0.66 22.35
CA ASP A 41 -10.37 -1.07 23.23
C ASP A 41 -10.42 -2.56 23.62
N ASP A 42 -11.52 -3.25 23.34
CA ASP A 42 -11.68 -4.66 23.67
C ASP A 42 -10.80 -5.52 22.79
N ALA A 43 -9.88 -6.28 23.39
CA ALA A 43 -8.96 -7.15 22.67
C ALA A 43 -9.68 -8.18 21.80
N THR A 44 -10.80 -8.74 22.27
CA THR A 44 -11.58 -9.71 21.52
C THR A 44 -12.20 -9.07 20.26
N GLN A 45 -12.72 -7.86 20.39
CA GLN A 45 -13.31 -7.15 19.24
C GLN A 45 -12.24 -6.73 18.25
N ARG A 46 -11.07 -6.31 18.73
CA ARG A 46 -9.93 -5.95 17.86
C ARG A 46 -9.45 -7.16 17.07
N GLN A 47 -9.33 -8.30 17.72
CA GLN A 47 -8.95 -9.55 17.04
C GLN A 47 -10.03 -9.98 16.04
N GLY A 48 -11.30 -9.83 16.39
CA GLY A 48 -12.42 -10.12 15.48
C GLY A 48 -12.39 -9.28 14.22
N LEU A 49 -12.08 -7.98 14.35
CA LEU A 49 -11.93 -7.12 13.18
C LEU A 49 -10.75 -7.57 12.31
N ALA A 50 -9.62 -7.88 12.92
CA ALA A 50 -8.45 -8.36 12.20
C ALA A 50 -8.76 -9.65 11.44
N ASP A 51 -9.44 -10.60 12.08
CA ASP A 51 -9.82 -11.88 11.46
C ASP A 51 -10.79 -11.67 10.30
N TYR A 52 -11.77 -10.80 10.49
CA TYR A 52 -12.75 -10.48 9.44
C TYR A 52 -12.06 -9.90 8.21
N LEU A 53 -11.16 -8.95 8.39
CA LEU A 53 -10.44 -8.33 7.28
C LEU A 53 -9.48 -9.32 6.62
N ALA A 54 -8.78 -10.13 7.42
CA ALA A 54 -7.85 -11.14 6.90
C ALA A 54 -8.55 -12.17 6.01
N ALA A 55 -9.78 -12.53 6.36
CA ALA A 55 -10.55 -13.50 5.58
C ALA A 55 -10.87 -13.02 4.17
N GLN A 56 -10.82 -11.72 3.93
CA GLN A 56 -11.09 -11.13 2.61
C GLN A 56 -9.83 -10.96 1.77
N ILE A 57 -8.68 -11.26 2.32
CA ILE A 57 -7.39 -11.08 1.64
C ILE A 57 -6.91 -12.46 1.17
N PRO A 58 -6.56 -12.62 -0.13
CA PRO A 58 -6.10 -13.91 -0.64
C PRO A 58 -4.94 -14.52 0.14
N MET A 59 -4.01 -13.71 0.65
CA MET A 59 -2.91 -14.22 1.48
C MET A 59 -3.35 -14.59 2.90
N GLY A 60 -4.61 -14.29 3.29
CA GLY A 60 -5.19 -14.76 4.53
C GLY A 60 -4.74 -14.04 5.79
N ARG A 61 -4.12 -12.88 5.67
CA ARG A 61 -3.65 -12.10 6.81
C ARG A 61 -3.58 -10.61 6.48
N LEU A 62 -3.58 -9.78 7.52
CA LEU A 62 -3.26 -8.36 7.36
C LEU A 62 -1.79 -8.20 6.98
N GLY A 63 -1.50 -7.12 6.27
CA GLY A 63 -0.12 -6.70 6.07
C GLY A 63 0.46 -6.11 7.36
N GLU A 64 1.77 -6.09 7.45
CA GLU A 64 2.47 -5.41 8.53
C GLU A 64 3.01 -4.07 8.02
N PRO A 65 3.10 -3.04 8.88
CA PRO A 65 3.64 -1.74 8.45
C PRO A 65 5.00 -1.83 7.78
N GLY A 66 5.86 -2.73 8.27
CA GLY A 66 7.18 -2.96 7.69
C GLY A 66 7.13 -3.46 6.25
N GLU A 67 6.07 -4.18 5.88
CA GLU A 67 5.91 -4.67 4.51
C GLU A 67 5.59 -3.53 3.54
N ILE A 68 4.79 -2.56 3.99
CA ILE A 68 4.54 -1.35 3.21
C ILE A 68 5.83 -0.52 3.10
N ALA A 69 6.57 -0.39 4.20
CA ALA A 69 7.83 0.33 4.22
C ALA A 69 8.87 -0.30 3.29
N SER A 70 8.92 -1.63 3.23
CA SER A 70 9.83 -2.34 2.32
C SER A 70 9.50 -2.05 0.86
N ALA A 71 8.23 -2.00 0.50
CA ALA A 71 7.80 -1.65 -0.85
C ALA A 71 8.19 -0.21 -1.20
N ALA A 72 8.01 0.72 -0.25
CA ALA A 72 8.41 2.11 -0.44
C ALA A 72 9.92 2.23 -0.62
N LEU A 73 10.69 1.50 0.16
CA LEU A 73 12.15 1.50 0.06
C LEU A 73 12.61 0.99 -1.30
N PHE A 74 11.99 -0.10 -1.79
CA PHE A 74 12.28 -0.61 -3.13
C PHE A 74 12.06 0.46 -4.19
N LEU A 75 10.89 1.11 -4.17
CA LEU A 75 10.56 2.14 -5.18
C LEU A 75 11.48 3.35 -5.09
N ALA A 76 11.97 3.69 -3.90
CA ALA A 76 12.87 4.82 -3.70
C ALA A 76 14.33 4.49 -4.02
N SER A 77 14.66 3.22 -4.16
CA SER A 77 16.04 2.78 -4.34
C SER A 77 16.43 2.67 -5.82
N ASP A 78 17.73 2.48 -6.06
CA ASP A 78 18.26 2.25 -7.40
C ASP A 78 17.78 0.91 -7.99
N ASP A 79 17.32 -0.02 -7.14
CA ASP A 79 16.74 -1.27 -7.62
C ASP A 79 15.47 -1.05 -8.46
N ALA A 80 14.82 0.10 -8.27
CA ALA A 80 13.65 0.49 -9.06
C ALA A 80 13.98 1.56 -10.09
N SER A 81 15.21 1.62 -10.56
CA SER A 81 15.71 2.73 -11.40
C SER A 81 14.99 2.89 -12.73
N PHE A 82 14.35 1.83 -13.23
CA PHE A 82 13.57 1.90 -14.46
C PHE A 82 12.07 1.77 -14.22
N VAL A 83 11.62 1.92 -12.95
CA VAL A 83 10.21 1.85 -12.56
C VAL A 83 9.69 3.27 -12.40
N ASN A 84 8.73 3.66 -13.24
CA ASN A 84 8.20 5.01 -13.26
C ASN A 84 6.74 5.01 -13.67
N GLY A 85 5.90 5.68 -12.91
CA GLY A 85 4.48 5.86 -13.22
C GLY A 85 3.59 4.67 -12.87
N ILE A 86 4.06 3.71 -12.09
CA ILE A 86 3.25 2.56 -11.70
C ILE A 86 2.41 2.84 -10.46
N GLU A 87 1.40 2.03 -10.28
CA GLU A 87 0.71 1.85 -9.00
C GLU A 87 1.04 0.46 -8.49
N LEU A 88 1.72 0.39 -7.35
CA LEU A 88 2.10 -0.88 -6.73
C LEU A 88 1.12 -1.20 -5.62
N PHE A 89 0.34 -2.25 -5.81
CA PHE A 89 -0.58 -2.74 -4.78
C PHE A 89 0.19 -3.61 -3.79
N VAL A 90 0.12 -3.24 -2.51
CA VAL A 90 0.75 -3.98 -1.41
C VAL A 90 -0.37 -4.40 -0.47
N ASP A 91 -1.13 -5.40 -0.86
CA ASP A 91 -2.45 -5.70 -0.30
C ASP A 91 -2.76 -7.20 -0.16
N GLY A 92 -1.76 -8.05 -0.31
CA GLY A 92 -1.97 -9.49 -0.22
C GLY A 92 -2.85 -10.08 -1.32
N GLY A 93 -3.04 -9.34 -2.41
CA GLY A 93 -3.83 -9.79 -3.56
C GLY A 93 -5.29 -9.33 -3.56
N GLN A 94 -5.71 -8.54 -2.58
CA GLN A 94 -7.12 -8.18 -2.42
C GLN A 94 -7.71 -7.46 -3.64
N GLN A 95 -6.94 -6.60 -4.29
CA GLN A 95 -7.42 -5.86 -5.47
C GLN A 95 -7.45 -6.70 -6.74
N GLN A 96 -6.95 -7.92 -6.68
CA GLN A 96 -6.87 -8.80 -7.85
C GLN A 96 -8.05 -9.75 -7.95
N ILE A 97 -8.99 -9.68 -7.02
CA ILE A 97 -10.18 -10.54 -6.99
C ILE A 97 -11.47 -9.75 -7.09
#